data_7542c873866be6098327cdeec551dfa4
#
_entry.id   7542c873866be6098327cdeec551dfa4
#
_cell.length_a   1.000
_cell.length_b   1.000
_cell.length_c   1.000
_cell.angle_alpha   90.00
_cell.angle_beta   90.00
_cell.angle_gamma   90.00
#
_symmetry.space_group_name_H-M   'P 1'
#
loop_
_entity.id
_entity.type
_entity.pdbx_description
1 polymer ?
#
loop_
_entity_poly.entity_id
_entity_poly.type
_entity_poly.pdbx_seq_one_letter_code
_entity_poly.pdbx_strand_id
1 'polypeptide(L)'
;MSKISIIIPTINEANNLPLLLSDLSSIHKEGEILIVDCGSEDRTIDVANIYGAKVYKSKERNRGLQLDIGAKNSKGERLIFLHADTRLTHDWFRKTNSVLKGDKNYIYYFKFKINHKKMIFRVLEILVNFRSKFFKQPYGDQGLIIHRTTYFKNNGFREIPLMEDIDFLRRLNNKKDLKQLNLPIFISSRKWERTNIFLQAIKNWHFRRRWLKGESLKSIYSDYYKN
;
A
#
# COMPACT_ATOMS: atom_id res chain seq x y z
N MET A 1 -22.98 9.01 6.13
CA MET A 1 -22.15 7.78 5.90
C MET A 1 -20.72 8.22 5.75
N SER A 2 -19.78 7.58 6.44
CA SER A 2 -18.35 7.91 6.29
C SER A 2 -17.89 7.54 4.89
N LYS A 3 -17.53 8.50 4.08
CA LYS A 3 -17.03 8.28 2.73
C LYS A 3 -15.62 7.68 2.82
N ILE A 4 -15.30 6.82 1.88
CA ILE A 4 -14.01 6.14 1.77
C ILE A 4 -13.23 6.74 0.61
N SER A 5 -11.93 6.95 0.79
CA SER A 5 -11.02 7.29 -0.32
C SER A 5 -9.96 6.21 -0.44
N ILE A 6 -9.87 5.59 -1.60
CA ILE A 6 -8.82 4.62 -1.93
C ILE A 6 -7.75 5.34 -2.74
N ILE A 7 -6.51 5.27 -2.29
CA ILE A 7 -5.36 5.97 -2.85
C ILE A 7 -4.38 4.94 -3.41
N ILE A 8 -4.06 5.06 -4.69
CA ILE A 8 -3.22 4.11 -5.42
C ILE A 8 -2.13 4.89 -6.17
N PRO A 9 -0.86 4.76 -5.78
CA PRO A 9 0.26 5.31 -6.53
C PRO A 9 0.53 4.45 -7.76
N THR A 10 0.76 5.07 -8.91
CA THR A 10 1.01 4.36 -10.18
C THR A 10 2.23 4.88 -10.93
N ILE A 11 2.87 3.99 -11.65
CA ILE A 11 3.79 4.24 -12.76
C ILE A 11 3.85 2.99 -13.64
N ASN A 12 3.38 3.09 -14.89
CA ASN A 12 3.35 2.00 -15.88
C ASN A 12 2.66 0.72 -15.34
N GLU A 13 1.40 0.88 -14.90
CA GLU A 13 0.59 -0.18 -14.27
C GLU A 13 -0.65 -0.57 -15.10
N ALA A 14 -0.67 -0.25 -16.42
CA ALA A 14 -1.81 -0.52 -17.30
C ALA A 14 -2.27 -1.98 -17.26
N ASN A 15 -1.36 -2.93 -17.01
CA ASN A 15 -1.67 -4.36 -16.97
C ASN A 15 -2.25 -4.83 -15.62
N ASN A 16 -1.93 -4.17 -14.51
CA ASN A 16 -2.36 -4.57 -13.17
C ASN A 16 -3.59 -3.80 -12.71
N LEU A 17 -3.62 -2.52 -13.01
CA LEU A 17 -4.63 -1.58 -12.53
C LEU A 17 -6.08 -2.01 -12.87
N PRO A 18 -6.41 -2.53 -14.06
CA PRO A 18 -7.77 -2.98 -14.36
C PRO A 18 -8.29 -4.03 -13.39
N LEU A 19 -7.41 -4.95 -12.99
CA LEU A 19 -7.75 -6.04 -12.10
C LEU A 19 -8.09 -5.53 -10.69
N LEU A 20 -7.29 -4.60 -10.17
CA LEU A 20 -7.57 -3.96 -8.89
C LEU A 20 -8.84 -3.11 -8.95
N LEU A 21 -8.99 -2.28 -9.98
CA LEU A 21 -10.16 -1.41 -10.12
C LEU A 21 -11.46 -2.21 -10.24
N SER A 22 -11.43 -3.38 -10.89
CA SER A 22 -12.55 -4.32 -10.90
C SER A 22 -12.88 -4.84 -9.49
N ASP A 23 -11.87 -5.21 -8.69
CA ASP A 23 -12.08 -5.65 -7.29
C ASP A 23 -12.66 -4.51 -6.42
N LEU A 24 -12.39 -3.25 -6.79
CA LEU A 24 -12.86 -2.06 -6.07
C LEU A 24 -14.24 -1.55 -6.54
N SER A 25 -14.85 -2.16 -7.54
CA SER A 25 -16.14 -1.70 -8.12
C SER A 25 -17.26 -1.54 -7.09
N SER A 26 -17.25 -2.31 -6.02
CA SER A 26 -18.26 -2.26 -4.95
C SER A 26 -18.30 -0.95 -4.16
N ILE A 27 -17.25 -0.09 -4.26
CA ILE A 27 -17.21 1.16 -3.48
C ILE A 27 -17.78 2.38 -4.19
N HIS A 28 -18.16 2.31 -5.47
CA HIS A 28 -18.59 3.48 -6.26
C HIS A 28 -19.71 4.33 -5.61
N LYS A 29 -20.58 3.70 -4.83
CA LYS A 29 -21.65 4.39 -4.08
C LYS A 29 -21.20 4.93 -2.72
N GLU A 30 -20.12 4.41 -2.17
CA GLU A 30 -19.68 4.64 -0.79
C GLU A 30 -18.39 5.47 -0.71
N GLY A 31 -17.70 5.68 -1.84
CA GLY A 31 -16.38 6.31 -1.83
C GLY A 31 -15.86 6.76 -3.18
N GLU A 32 -14.59 7.04 -3.21
CA GLU A 32 -13.84 7.49 -4.38
C GLU A 32 -12.52 6.73 -4.51
N ILE A 33 -12.03 6.62 -5.74
CA ILE A 33 -10.71 6.07 -6.06
C ILE A 33 -9.84 7.20 -6.60
N LEU A 34 -8.66 7.39 -6.01
CA LEU A 34 -7.67 8.36 -6.43
C LEU A 34 -6.43 7.62 -6.91
N ILE A 35 -6.11 7.81 -8.18
CA ILE A 35 -4.86 7.36 -8.80
C ILE A 35 -3.90 8.53 -8.76
N VAL A 36 -2.72 8.32 -8.20
CA VAL A 36 -1.66 9.33 -8.23
C VAL A 36 -0.53 8.82 -9.11
N ASP A 37 -0.50 9.33 -10.33
CA ASP A 37 0.40 8.86 -11.38
C ASP A 37 1.69 9.70 -11.43
N CYS A 38 2.79 9.00 -11.62
CA CYS A 38 4.14 9.59 -11.67
C CYS A 38 4.73 9.51 -13.09
N GLY A 39 3.97 9.98 -14.08
CA GLY A 39 4.44 10.05 -15.47
C GLY A 39 4.46 8.68 -16.16
N SER A 40 3.37 7.93 -16.09
CA SER A 40 3.21 6.70 -16.88
C SER A 40 3.23 7.01 -18.38
N GLU A 41 3.98 6.20 -19.12
CA GLU A 41 4.10 6.25 -20.58
C GLU A 41 3.18 5.22 -21.27
N ASP A 42 2.63 4.29 -20.49
CA ASP A 42 1.66 3.29 -20.96
C ASP A 42 0.22 3.81 -20.79
N ARG A 43 -0.76 2.94 -21.00
CA ARG A 43 -2.19 3.28 -20.89
C ARG A 43 -2.73 3.33 -19.46
N THR A 44 -1.89 3.50 -18.43
CA THR A 44 -2.30 3.54 -17.02
C THR A 44 -3.37 4.59 -16.76
N ILE A 45 -3.18 5.81 -17.28
CA ILE A 45 -4.12 6.94 -17.09
C ILE A 45 -5.44 6.67 -17.81
N ASP A 46 -5.40 6.12 -19.04
CA ASP A 46 -6.60 5.75 -19.78
C ASP A 46 -7.44 4.73 -19.00
N VAL A 47 -6.78 3.70 -18.49
CA VAL A 47 -7.43 2.67 -17.64
C VAL A 47 -8.08 3.31 -16.42
N ALA A 48 -7.37 4.18 -15.70
CA ALA A 48 -7.91 4.87 -14.53
C ALA A 48 -9.20 5.65 -14.87
N ASN A 49 -9.19 6.38 -15.99
CA ASN A 49 -10.33 7.17 -16.44
C ASN A 49 -11.53 6.28 -16.84
N ILE A 50 -11.30 5.17 -17.55
CA ILE A 50 -12.35 4.21 -17.94
C ILE A 50 -13.09 3.67 -16.71
N TYR A 51 -12.37 3.41 -15.62
CA TYR A 51 -12.97 2.94 -14.36
C TYR A 51 -13.50 4.08 -13.45
N GLY A 52 -13.52 5.33 -13.92
CA GLY A 52 -14.06 6.48 -13.18
C GLY A 52 -13.21 6.91 -11.98
N ALA A 53 -11.93 6.55 -11.94
CA ALA A 53 -11.01 7.00 -10.91
C ALA A 53 -10.57 8.44 -11.16
N LYS A 54 -10.33 9.20 -10.09
CA LYS A 54 -9.75 10.55 -10.18
C LYS A 54 -8.25 10.45 -10.31
N VAL A 55 -7.69 11.07 -11.35
CA VAL A 55 -6.25 11.03 -11.60
C VAL A 55 -5.58 12.32 -11.15
N TYR A 56 -4.53 12.18 -10.35
CA TYR A 56 -3.63 13.25 -9.93
C TYR A 56 -2.22 12.95 -10.43
N LYS A 57 -1.44 13.98 -10.71
CA LYS A 57 -0.05 13.85 -11.18
C LYS A 57 0.93 14.13 -10.04
N SER A 58 1.93 13.28 -9.90
CA SER A 58 3.13 13.53 -9.10
C SER A 58 4.27 14.00 -10.00
N LYS A 59 5.03 14.98 -9.54
CA LYS A 59 6.18 15.52 -10.31
C LYS A 59 7.39 14.59 -10.27
N GLU A 60 7.47 13.73 -9.26
CA GLU A 60 8.63 12.89 -9.01
C GLU A 60 8.21 11.44 -8.75
N ARG A 61 9.09 10.51 -9.11
CA ARG A 61 8.97 9.10 -8.74
C ARG A 61 9.26 8.91 -7.25
N ASN A 62 8.31 9.33 -6.44
CA ASN A 62 8.39 9.34 -4.99
C ASN A 62 7.07 8.80 -4.44
N ARG A 63 7.08 7.55 -3.94
CA ARG A 63 5.86 6.86 -3.50
C ARG A 63 5.24 7.55 -2.28
N GLY A 64 6.04 8.05 -1.35
CA GLY A 64 5.53 8.80 -0.20
C GLY A 64 4.82 10.07 -0.64
N LEU A 65 5.38 10.83 -1.59
CA LEU A 65 4.76 12.01 -2.18
C LEU A 65 3.44 11.65 -2.90
N GLN A 66 3.43 10.58 -3.70
CA GLN A 66 2.20 10.14 -4.40
C GLN A 66 1.09 9.82 -3.40
N LEU A 67 1.38 9.06 -2.35
CA LEU A 67 0.41 8.70 -1.31
C LEU A 67 -0.10 9.93 -0.55
N ASP A 68 0.76 10.90 -0.26
CA ASP A 68 0.41 12.13 0.44
C ASP A 68 -0.44 13.07 -0.43
N ILE A 69 -0.12 13.20 -1.74
CA ILE A 69 -0.96 13.92 -2.72
C ILE A 69 -2.36 13.32 -2.73
N GLY A 70 -2.48 12.00 -2.81
CA GLY A 70 -3.77 11.31 -2.78
C GLY A 70 -4.55 11.58 -1.48
N ALA A 71 -3.88 11.50 -0.34
CA ALA A 71 -4.51 11.76 0.95
C ALA A 71 -4.99 13.21 1.10
N LYS A 72 -4.20 14.19 0.66
CA LYS A 72 -4.56 15.61 0.70
C LYS A 72 -5.76 15.93 -0.18
N ASN A 73 -5.86 15.32 -1.36
CA ASN A 73 -6.95 15.54 -2.32
C ASN A 73 -8.18 14.65 -2.08
N SER A 74 -8.12 13.73 -1.12
CA SER A 74 -9.22 12.83 -0.78
C SER A 74 -10.32 13.55 0.01
N LYS A 75 -11.56 13.05 -0.08
CA LYS A 75 -12.73 13.58 0.63
C LYS A 75 -13.29 12.61 1.67
N GLY A 76 -12.80 11.36 1.68
CA GLY A 76 -13.26 10.31 2.58
C GLY A 76 -12.74 10.48 4.00
N GLU A 77 -13.52 10.03 4.97
CA GLU A 77 -13.09 9.96 6.37
C GLU A 77 -12.17 8.79 6.63
N ARG A 78 -12.28 7.72 5.84
CA ARG A 78 -11.38 6.57 5.85
C ARG A 78 -10.51 6.59 4.60
N LEU A 79 -9.21 6.54 4.81
CA LEU A 79 -8.20 6.43 3.77
C LEU A 79 -7.75 4.98 3.68
N ILE A 80 -7.73 4.44 2.47
CA ILE A 80 -7.21 3.11 2.16
C ILE A 80 -6.09 3.28 1.15
N PHE A 81 -4.89 2.89 1.52
CA PHE A 81 -3.71 2.93 0.66
C PHE A 81 -3.45 1.53 0.10
N LEU A 82 -3.40 1.39 -1.22
CA LEU A 82 -3.17 0.13 -1.92
C LEU A 82 -2.11 0.30 -3.01
N HIS A 83 -1.41 -0.77 -3.35
CA HIS A 83 -0.54 -0.81 -4.54
C HIS A 83 -1.34 -1.24 -5.78
N ALA A 84 -0.92 -0.80 -6.95
CA ALA A 84 -1.63 -1.07 -8.22
C ALA A 84 -1.64 -2.57 -8.61
N ASP A 85 -0.66 -3.34 -8.17
CA ASP A 85 -0.53 -4.80 -8.40
C ASP A 85 -1.24 -5.67 -7.35
N THR A 86 -2.06 -5.05 -6.53
CA THR A 86 -2.85 -5.69 -5.47
C THR A 86 -4.13 -6.29 -6.02
N ARG A 87 -4.59 -7.41 -5.41
CA ARG A 87 -5.92 -7.99 -5.63
C ARG A 87 -6.63 -8.18 -4.30
N LEU A 88 -7.93 -7.98 -4.29
CA LEU A 88 -8.81 -8.17 -3.13
C LEU A 88 -9.83 -9.28 -3.39
N THR A 89 -10.40 -9.86 -2.34
CA THR A 89 -11.52 -10.81 -2.48
C THR A 89 -12.80 -10.06 -2.88
N HIS A 90 -13.67 -10.70 -3.65
CA HIS A 90 -14.94 -10.10 -4.09
C HIS A 90 -15.77 -9.48 -2.94
N ASP A 91 -15.70 -10.07 -1.75
CA ASP A 91 -16.47 -9.64 -0.56
C ASP A 91 -15.68 -8.75 0.40
N TRP A 92 -14.53 -8.23 -0.02
CA TRP A 92 -13.62 -7.43 0.81
C TRP A 92 -14.33 -6.25 1.47
N PHE A 93 -15.15 -5.53 0.71
CA PHE A 93 -15.85 -4.33 1.18
C PHE A 93 -16.86 -4.68 2.28
N ARG A 94 -17.67 -5.71 2.08
CA ARG A 94 -18.62 -6.20 3.07
C ARG A 94 -17.93 -6.62 4.37
N LYS A 95 -16.79 -7.33 4.25
CA LYS A 95 -15.99 -7.81 5.39
C LYS A 95 -15.26 -6.69 6.14
N THR A 96 -14.98 -5.57 5.50
CA THR A 96 -14.35 -4.41 6.15
C THR A 96 -15.34 -3.39 6.69
N ASN A 97 -16.63 -3.54 6.47
CA ASN A 97 -17.64 -2.55 6.82
C ASN A 97 -17.62 -2.18 8.33
N SER A 98 -17.49 -3.15 9.22
CA SER A 98 -17.36 -2.90 10.67
C SER A 98 -16.11 -2.11 11.05
N VAL A 99 -15.01 -2.37 10.34
CA VAL A 99 -13.73 -1.66 10.50
C VAL A 99 -13.82 -0.23 10.00
N LEU A 100 -14.48 -0.03 8.86
CA LEU A 100 -14.65 1.28 8.25
C LEU A 100 -15.52 2.21 9.10
N LYS A 101 -16.47 1.66 9.84
CA LYS A 101 -17.33 2.37 10.79
C LYS A 101 -16.82 2.39 12.22
N GLY A 102 -15.73 1.66 12.50
CA GLY A 102 -15.18 1.48 13.84
C GLY A 102 -14.40 2.68 14.38
N ASP A 103 -13.72 2.48 15.49
CA ASP A 103 -12.93 3.51 16.17
C ASP A 103 -11.91 4.16 15.25
N LYS A 104 -11.83 5.50 15.33
CA LYS A 104 -10.93 6.35 14.54
C LYS A 104 -9.45 6.13 14.89
N ASN A 105 -9.17 5.66 16.07
CA ASN A 105 -7.79 5.46 16.55
C ASN A 105 -7.13 4.22 15.94
N TYR A 106 -7.93 3.21 15.57
CA TYR A 106 -7.37 1.99 15.01
C TYR A 106 -6.94 2.15 13.56
N ILE A 107 -5.77 1.58 13.29
CA ILE A 107 -5.15 1.47 11.97
C ILE A 107 -5.15 0.00 11.59
N TYR A 108 -5.66 -0.31 10.41
CA TYR A 108 -5.78 -1.69 9.98
C TYR A 108 -4.92 -1.97 8.75
N TYR A 109 -4.49 -3.21 8.61
CA TYR A 109 -3.80 -3.73 7.43
C TYR A 109 -4.25 -5.14 7.13
N PHE A 110 -4.14 -5.54 5.87
CA PHE A 110 -4.62 -6.84 5.41
C PHE A 110 -3.62 -7.95 5.72
N LYS A 111 -4.10 -9.19 5.74
CA LYS A 111 -3.27 -10.38 5.81
C LYS A 111 -2.58 -10.59 4.47
N PHE A 112 -1.26 -10.63 4.47
CA PHE A 112 -0.44 -10.80 3.27
C PHE A 112 -0.63 -12.18 2.66
N LYS A 113 -0.88 -12.22 1.35
CA LYS A 113 -0.87 -13.44 0.53
C LYS A 113 -0.23 -13.19 -0.82
N ILE A 114 0.34 -14.22 -1.42
CA ILE A 114 0.89 -14.19 -2.77
C ILE A 114 0.01 -15.07 -3.66
N ASN A 115 -0.39 -14.53 -4.80
CA ASN A 115 -1.20 -15.28 -5.77
C ASN A 115 -0.32 -16.27 -6.55
N HIS A 116 0.12 -17.35 -5.88
CA HIS A 116 0.94 -18.40 -6.48
C HIS A 116 0.77 -19.74 -5.76
N LYS A 117 0.93 -20.88 -6.46
CA LYS A 117 0.71 -22.22 -5.91
C LYS A 117 1.92 -22.83 -5.17
N LYS A 118 3.16 -22.36 -5.41
CA LYS A 118 4.39 -22.96 -4.82
C LYS A 118 4.40 -22.82 -3.29
N MET A 119 4.75 -23.90 -2.60
CA MET A 119 4.83 -23.96 -1.13
C MET A 119 5.79 -22.92 -0.50
N ILE A 120 6.86 -22.59 -1.20
CA ILE A 120 7.82 -21.57 -0.72
C ILE A 120 7.15 -20.23 -0.44
N PHE A 121 6.13 -19.85 -1.21
CA PHE A 121 5.36 -18.63 -0.96
C PHE A 121 4.50 -18.72 0.31
N ARG A 122 4.04 -19.93 0.68
CA ARG A 122 3.31 -20.13 1.95
C ARG A 122 4.21 -19.86 3.15
N VAL A 123 5.49 -20.30 3.09
CA VAL A 123 6.47 -19.99 4.13
C VAL A 123 6.71 -18.47 4.21
N LEU A 124 6.90 -17.81 3.08
CA LEU A 124 7.07 -16.36 3.04
C LEU A 124 5.86 -15.61 3.63
N GLU A 125 4.64 -16.03 3.28
CA GLU A 125 3.41 -15.46 3.84
C GLU A 125 3.35 -15.58 5.37
N ILE A 126 3.73 -16.74 5.91
CA ILE A 126 3.78 -16.96 7.37
C ILE A 126 4.76 -15.99 8.01
N LEU A 127 5.98 -15.88 7.47
CA LEU A 127 7.02 -15.00 8.00
C LEU A 127 6.61 -13.52 7.94
N VAL A 128 6.04 -13.08 6.81
CA VAL A 128 5.58 -11.70 6.65
C VAL A 128 4.43 -11.38 7.62
N ASN A 129 3.43 -12.26 7.72
CA ASN A 129 2.31 -12.05 8.64
C ASN A 129 2.74 -12.12 10.11
N PHE A 130 3.67 -13.01 10.46
CA PHE A 130 4.27 -13.07 11.79
C PHE A 130 4.95 -11.75 12.13
N ARG A 131 5.88 -11.29 11.27
CA ARG A 131 6.55 -9.99 11.44
C ARG A 131 5.54 -8.86 11.66
N SER A 132 4.53 -8.77 10.81
CA SER A 132 3.56 -7.69 10.83
C SER A 132 2.71 -7.70 12.10
N LYS A 133 2.30 -8.87 12.56
CA LYS A 133 1.46 -9.04 13.74
C LYS A 133 2.23 -8.82 15.04
N PHE A 134 3.40 -9.46 15.19
CA PHE A 134 4.17 -9.43 16.45
C PHE A 134 5.03 -8.18 16.59
N PHE A 135 5.74 -7.78 15.52
CA PHE A 135 6.58 -6.59 15.56
C PHE A 135 5.85 -5.30 15.15
N LYS A 136 4.54 -5.39 14.84
CA LYS A 136 3.74 -4.23 14.41
C LYS A 136 4.39 -3.48 13.24
N GLN A 137 4.82 -4.23 12.22
CA GLN A 137 5.54 -3.71 11.05
C GLN A 137 4.96 -4.26 9.74
N PRO A 138 3.67 -3.97 9.42
CA PRO A 138 3.17 -4.21 8.07
C PRO A 138 3.90 -3.29 7.09
N TYR A 139 4.15 -3.77 5.87
CA TYR A 139 4.69 -2.95 4.79
C TYR A 139 3.55 -2.48 3.88
N GLY A 140 3.84 -1.52 2.99
CA GLY A 140 2.86 -0.93 2.09
C GLY A 140 2.11 -1.95 1.21
N ASP A 141 2.73 -3.09 0.90
CA ASP A 141 2.13 -4.21 0.17
C ASP A 141 0.98 -4.92 0.92
N GLN A 142 0.83 -4.67 2.21
CA GLN A 142 -0.29 -5.16 3.01
C GLN A 142 -1.49 -4.21 3.04
N GLY A 143 -1.40 -3.08 2.32
CA GLY A 143 -2.40 -2.03 2.39
C GLY A 143 -2.53 -1.42 3.78
N LEU A 144 -3.07 -0.22 3.87
CA LEU A 144 -3.29 0.48 5.12
C LEU A 144 -4.67 1.11 5.12
N ILE A 145 -5.46 0.87 6.17
CA ILE A 145 -6.75 1.52 6.40
C ILE A 145 -6.62 2.39 7.65
N ILE A 146 -6.83 3.68 7.51
CA ILE A 146 -6.65 4.65 8.58
C ILE A 146 -7.72 5.72 8.52
N HIS A 147 -8.13 6.26 9.66
CA HIS A 147 -8.98 7.43 9.69
C HIS A 147 -8.19 8.68 9.28
N ARG A 148 -8.82 9.55 8.48
CA ARG A 148 -8.20 10.76 7.95
C ARG A 148 -7.57 11.64 9.04
N THR A 149 -8.28 11.86 10.15
CA THR A 149 -7.76 12.64 11.27
C THR A 149 -6.53 12.00 11.90
N THR A 150 -6.51 10.67 12.03
CA THR A 150 -5.37 9.92 12.58
C THR A 150 -4.17 9.98 11.63
N TYR A 151 -4.41 9.90 10.32
CA TYR A 151 -3.35 10.06 9.31
C TYR A 151 -2.67 11.42 9.43
N PHE A 152 -3.42 12.52 9.40
CA PHE A 152 -2.86 13.87 9.46
C PHE A 152 -2.30 14.21 10.84
N LYS A 153 -2.88 13.72 11.94
CA LYS A 153 -2.33 13.86 13.30
C LYS A 153 -0.92 13.26 13.44
N ASN A 154 -0.62 12.22 12.67
CA ASN A 154 0.71 11.59 12.62
C ASN A 154 1.58 12.12 11.43
N ASN A 155 1.26 13.30 10.87
CA ASN A 155 1.97 13.97 9.78
C ASN A 155 2.07 13.12 8.49
N GLY A 156 1.08 12.26 8.21
CA GLY A 156 0.97 11.53 6.96
C GLY A 156 2.23 10.80 6.48
N PHE A 157 2.25 10.38 5.24
CA PHE A 157 3.48 9.91 4.60
C PHE A 157 4.41 11.07 4.28
N ARG A 158 5.71 10.91 4.56
CA ARG A 158 6.73 11.88 4.15
C ARG A 158 7.08 11.73 2.68
N GLU A 159 7.53 12.80 2.09
CA GLU A 159 8.00 12.86 0.69
C GLU A 159 9.34 12.14 0.54
N ILE A 160 9.34 10.83 0.72
CA ILE A 160 10.51 9.98 0.60
C ILE A 160 10.25 8.86 -0.42
N PRO A 161 11.23 8.54 -1.28
CA PRO A 161 11.01 7.64 -2.41
C PRO A 161 10.92 6.16 -2.01
N LEU A 162 11.43 5.82 -0.82
CA LEU A 162 11.44 4.46 -0.26
C LEU A 162 11.26 4.51 1.25
N MET A 163 10.77 3.43 1.85
CA MET A 163 10.59 3.25 3.30
C MET A 163 9.56 4.22 3.92
N GLU A 164 8.70 4.84 3.12
CA GLU A 164 7.66 5.76 3.58
C GLU A 164 6.66 5.07 4.53
N ASP A 165 6.37 3.80 4.30
CA ASP A 165 5.53 2.95 5.15
C ASP A 165 6.17 2.72 6.52
N ILE A 166 7.46 2.34 6.54
CA ILE A 166 8.21 2.11 7.78
C ILE A 166 8.39 3.42 8.54
N ASP A 167 8.70 4.52 7.84
CA ASP A 167 8.82 5.85 8.44
C ASP A 167 7.50 6.25 9.12
N PHE A 168 6.37 6.11 8.41
CA PHE A 168 5.06 6.42 8.96
C PHE A 168 4.75 5.58 10.21
N LEU A 169 4.95 4.26 10.14
CA LEU A 169 4.70 3.36 11.27
C LEU A 169 5.60 3.65 12.50
N ARG A 170 6.81 4.15 12.28
CA ARG A 170 7.71 4.54 13.38
C ARG A 170 7.25 5.80 14.10
N ARG A 171 6.59 6.70 13.40
CA ARG A 171 6.05 7.96 13.95
C ARG A 171 4.72 7.79 14.66
N LEU A 172 4.07 6.63 14.55
CA LEU A 172 2.84 6.36 15.28
C LEU A 172 3.09 6.37 16.78
N ASN A 173 2.33 7.19 17.50
CA ASN A 173 2.42 7.34 18.96
C ASN A 173 2.11 6.03 19.70
N ASN A 174 1.16 5.24 19.16
CA ASN A 174 0.75 3.99 19.78
C ASN A 174 0.64 2.86 18.73
N LYS A 175 1.62 1.98 18.71
CA LYS A 175 1.62 0.81 17.82
C LYS A 175 0.60 -0.26 18.21
N LYS A 176 0.00 -0.21 19.40
CA LYS A 176 -1.07 -1.15 19.79
C LYS A 176 -2.33 -0.95 18.98
N ASP A 177 -2.51 0.24 18.39
CA ASP A 177 -3.65 0.56 17.54
C ASP A 177 -3.57 -0.08 16.15
N LEU A 178 -2.39 -0.64 15.77
CA LEU A 178 -2.20 -1.42 14.54
C LEU A 178 -2.81 -2.81 14.67
N LYS A 179 -3.81 -3.11 13.83
CA LYS A 179 -4.55 -4.38 13.83
C LYS A 179 -4.54 -5.05 12.47
N GLN A 180 -4.17 -6.33 12.43
CA GLN A 180 -4.27 -7.14 11.23
C GLN A 180 -5.72 -7.57 11.02
N LEU A 181 -6.25 -7.35 9.83
CA LEU A 181 -7.52 -7.90 9.40
C LEU A 181 -7.39 -9.39 9.10
N ASN A 182 -8.39 -10.17 9.45
CA ASN A 182 -8.48 -11.56 8.98
C ASN A 182 -9.05 -11.61 7.55
N LEU A 183 -8.51 -10.76 6.69
CA LEU A 183 -8.89 -10.63 5.29
C LEU A 183 -7.63 -10.55 4.43
N PRO A 184 -7.46 -11.45 3.45
CA PRO A 184 -6.26 -11.46 2.63
C PRO A 184 -6.27 -10.33 1.60
N ILE A 185 -5.06 -9.82 1.36
CA ILE A 185 -4.68 -9.06 0.18
C ILE A 185 -3.71 -9.92 -0.64
N PHE A 186 -3.91 -10.01 -1.93
CA PHE A 186 -3.08 -10.84 -2.79
C PHE A 186 -2.16 -9.94 -3.61
N ILE A 187 -0.87 -10.23 -3.54
CA ILE A 187 0.17 -9.51 -4.25
C ILE A 187 0.65 -10.35 -5.43
N SER A 188 1.01 -9.68 -6.52
CA SER A 188 1.59 -10.33 -7.69
C SER A 188 2.88 -11.07 -7.35
N SER A 189 3.02 -12.31 -7.86
CA SER A 189 4.25 -13.11 -7.71
C SER A 189 5.41 -12.65 -8.60
N ARG A 190 5.16 -11.80 -9.60
CA ARG A 190 6.14 -11.41 -10.65
C ARG A 190 7.49 -10.97 -10.11
N LYS A 191 7.48 -10.15 -9.06
CA LYS A 191 8.71 -9.66 -8.43
C LYS A 191 9.53 -10.80 -7.83
N TRP A 192 8.85 -11.80 -7.29
CA TRP A 192 9.44 -12.93 -6.59
C TRP A 192 9.84 -14.08 -7.53
N GLU A 193 9.22 -14.17 -8.70
CA GLU A 193 9.57 -15.17 -9.72
C GLU A 193 10.86 -14.81 -10.46
N ARG A 194 11.11 -13.52 -10.65
CA ARG A 194 12.32 -13.01 -11.32
C ARG A 194 13.57 -13.04 -10.44
N THR A 195 13.41 -13.16 -9.14
CA THR A 195 14.50 -13.13 -8.18
C THR A 195 14.36 -14.26 -7.17
N ASN A 196 15.49 -14.74 -6.64
CA ASN A 196 15.46 -15.68 -5.53
C ASN A 196 14.79 -15.01 -4.32
N ILE A 197 13.72 -15.63 -3.80
CA ILE A 197 12.89 -15.11 -2.71
C ILE A 197 13.73 -14.75 -1.47
N PHE A 198 14.70 -15.62 -1.14
CA PHE A 198 15.58 -15.39 0.00
C PHE A 198 16.54 -14.23 -0.23
N LEU A 199 17.12 -14.13 -1.43
CA LEU A 199 17.98 -13.00 -1.79
C LEU A 199 17.23 -11.69 -1.75
N GLN A 200 15.99 -11.67 -2.24
CA GLN A 200 15.15 -10.45 -2.20
C GLN A 200 14.79 -10.07 -0.75
N ALA A 201 14.49 -11.05 0.10
CA ALA A 201 14.19 -10.78 1.52
C ALA A 201 15.43 -10.24 2.25
N ILE A 202 16.62 -10.81 1.97
CA ILE A 202 17.90 -10.33 2.52
C ILE A 202 18.21 -8.92 2.01
N LYS A 203 18.06 -8.66 0.70
CA LYS A 203 18.25 -7.30 0.13
C LYS A 203 17.33 -6.27 0.82
N ASN A 204 16.05 -6.57 0.93
CA ASN A 204 15.09 -5.69 1.60
C ASN A 204 15.45 -5.44 3.08
N TRP A 205 15.89 -6.48 3.78
CA TRP A 205 16.38 -6.37 5.15
C TRP A 205 17.64 -5.51 5.25
N HIS A 206 18.60 -5.70 4.32
CA HIS A 206 19.85 -4.94 4.26
C HIS A 206 19.59 -3.45 4.02
N PHE A 207 18.79 -3.08 3.01
CA PHE A 207 18.44 -1.68 2.73
C PHE A 207 17.72 -1.02 3.91
N ARG A 208 16.80 -1.74 4.54
CA ARG A 208 16.15 -1.26 5.75
C ARG A 208 17.16 -1.01 6.87
N ARG A 209 18.11 -1.92 7.09
CA ARG A 209 19.14 -1.77 8.12
C ARG A 209 20.04 -0.56 7.85
N ARG A 210 20.44 -0.34 6.60
CA ARG A 210 21.20 0.85 6.18
C ARG A 210 20.44 2.12 6.52
N TRP A 211 19.16 2.18 6.14
CA TRP A 211 18.31 3.32 6.46
C TRP A 211 18.15 3.56 7.97
N LEU A 212 17.94 2.49 8.75
CA LEU A 212 17.83 2.59 10.21
C LEU A 212 19.12 3.07 10.90
N LYS A 213 20.28 2.87 10.25
CA LYS A 213 21.58 3.38 10.69
C LYS A 213 21.83 4.83 10.27
N GLY A 214 20.89 5.49 9.59
CA GLY A 214 20.98 6.88 9.19
C GLY A 214 21.63 7.11 7.82
N GLU A 215 21.82 6.07 7.01
CA GLU A 215 22.31 6.25 5.64
C GLU A 215 21.29 7.03 4.79
N SER A 216 21.79 7.87 3.87
CA SER A 216 20.96 8.72 3.03
C SER A 216 20.00 7.90 2.15
N LEU A 217 18.74 8.30 2.10
CA LEU A 217 17.75 7.66 1.23
C LEU A 217 18.12 7.75 -0.26
N LYS A 218 18.87 8.80 -0.65
CA LYS A 218 19.35 8.96 -2.03
C LYS A 218 20.32 7.86 -2.44
N SER A 219 21.26 7.50 -1.55
CA SER A 219 22.19 6.37 -1.75
C SER A 219 21.42 5.04 -1.84
N ILE A 220 20.54 4.78 -0.87
CA ILE A 220 19.75 3.55 -0.82
C ILE A 220 18.85 3.42 -2.05
N TYR A 221 18.21 4.49 -2.51
CA TYR A 221 17.37 4.51 -3.70
C TYR A 221 18.17 4.16 -4.96
N SER A 222 19.34 4.78 -5.15
CA SER A 222 20.22 4.46 -6.26
C SER A 222 20.57 2.98 -6.30
N ASP A 223 20.95 2.38 -5.16
CA ASP A 223 21.32 0.97 -5.08
C ASP A 223 20.13 0.03 -5.24
N TYR A 224 18.94 0.44 -4.78
CA TYR A 224 17.72 -0.36 -4.89
C TYR A 224 17.24 -0.53 -6.34
N TYR A 225 17.41 0.48 -7.17
CA TYR A 225 16.95 0.48 -8.57
C TYR A 225 18.06 0.21 -9.60
N LYS A 226 19.36 0.21 -9.22
CA LYS A 226 20.47 -0.20 -10.07
C LYS A 226 20.61 -1.74 -10.22
N ASN A 227 19.94 -2.50 -9.37
CA ASN A 227 19.92 -3.97 -9.36
C ASN A 227 18.51 -4.43 -9.81
#